data_9f87286848e476cf312180fd2c19a2d0
#
_entry.id   9f87286848e476cf312180fd2c19a2d0
#
_cell.length_a   1.000
_cell.length_b   1.000
_cell.length_c   1.000
_cell.angle_alpha   90.00
_cell.angle_beta   90.00
_cell.angle_gamma   90.00
#
_symmetry.space_group_name_H-M   'P 1'
#
loop_
_entity.id
_entity.type
_entity.pdbx_description
1 polymer ?
#
loop_
_entity_poly.entity_id
_entity_poly.type
_entity_poly.pdbx_seq_one_letter_code
_entity_poly.pdbx_strand_id
1 'polypeptide(L)'
;MKPTDTGQLYDRISSWWNDQQDSSTTGIRFLKMAIRLSARKGKALDVGCGSGGRIIDALLDAGFQVTGIDVSQSMLEYAARRHPGSDFIHGDICQWSPRERYDAIIAWDSIFHVPHSEQRRVTAKLCGALANGGVILFTAGGVDGEITGQMCGQDFYYSSLTEEQYLRAMKESGCKCILFERDQYPEEHVVFIGAKV
;
A
#
# COMPACT_ATOMS: atom_id res chain seq x y z
N MET A 1 4.86 5.43 -16.83
CA MET A 1 3.49 5.98 -16.61
C MET A 1 3.50 6.86 -15.37
N LYS A 2 2.76 7.96 -15.32
CA LYS A 2 2.63 8.77 -14.10
C LYS A 2 1.56 8.16 -13.19
N PRO A 3 1.65 8.33 -11.86
CA PRO A 3 0.60 7.82 -10.94
C PRO A 3 -0.82 8.36 -11.27
N THR A 4 -0.91 9.61 -11.72
CA THR A 4 -2.19 10.20 -12.16
C THR A 4 -2.81 9.48 -13.37
N ASP A 5 -2.00 8.93 -14.27
CA ASP A 5 -2.50 8.15 -15.41
C ASP A 5 -3.08 6.81 -14.90
N THR A 6 -2.39 6.19 -13.93
CA THR A 6 -2.88 4.98 -13.24
C THR A 6 -4.21 5.27 -12.53
N GLY A 7 -4.35 6.41 -11.86
CA GLY A 7 -5.61 6.84 -11.23
C GLY A 7 -6.77 6.88 -12.21
N GLN A 8 -6.55 7.47 -13.40
CA GLN A 8 -7.58 7.51 -14.46
C GLN A 8 -7.96 6.13 -14.99
N LEU A 9 -7.02 5.18 -15.03
CA LEU A 9 -7.34 3.79 -15.40
C LEU A 9 -8.23 3.13 -14.34
N TYR A 10 -7.90 3.30 -13.06
CA TYR A 10 -8.72 2.80 -11.95
C TYR A 10 -10.10 3.48 -11.87
N ASP A 11 -10.21 4.76 -12.18
CA ASP A 11 -11.51 5.44 -12.28
C ASP A 11 -12.45 4.75 -13.27
N ARG A 12 -11.93 4.27 -14.41
CA ARG A 12 -12.71 3.58 -15.45
C ARG A 12 -13.21 2.20 -15.02
N ILE A 13 -12.51 1.54 -14.12
CA ILE A 13 -12.83 0.17 -13.67
C ILE A 13 -13.29 0.14 -12.21
N SER A 14 -13.53 1.28 -11.58
CA SER A 14 -13.77 1.41 -10.15
C SER A 14 -14.95 0.58 -9.63
N SER A 15 -16.06 0.51 -10.39
CA SER A 15 -17.21 -0.31 -10.03
C SER A 15 -16.86 -1.80 -10.04
N TRP A 16 -16.24 -2.28 -11.13
CA TRP A 16 -15.80 -3.67 -11.24
C TRP A 16 -14.82 -4.04 -10.11
N TRP A 17 -13.84 -3.16 -9.84
CA TRP A 17 -12.85 -3.35 -8.79
C TRP A 17 -13.49 -3.44 -7.40
N ASN A 18 -14.41 -2.52 -7.10
CA ASN A 18 -15.14 -2.55 -5.82
C ASN A 18 -15.86 -3.89 -5.60
N ASP A 19 -16.56 -4.39 -6.62
CA ASP A 19 -17.29 -5.66 -6.54
C ASP A 19 -16.34 -6.87 -6.34
N GLN A 20 -15.15 -6.86 -6.96
CA GLN A 20 -14.15 -7.92 -6.81
C GLN A 20 -13.50 -7.91 -5.42
N GLN A 21 -13.25 -6.73 -4.84
CA GLN A 21 -12.57 -6.61 -3.55
C GLN A 21 -13.43 -7.06 -2.35
N ASP A 22 -14.75 -7.02 -2.46
CA ASP A 22 -15.65 -7.37 -1.35
C ASP A 22 -15.50 -8.82 -0.87
N SER A 23 -15.13 -9.76 -1.74
CA SER A 23 -14.90 -11.17 -1.38
C SER A 23 -13.44 -11.57 -1.21
N SER A 24 -12.49 -10.67 -1.47
CA SER A 24 -11.07 -11.00 -1.44
C SER A 24 -10.56 -11.16 0.00
N THR A 25 -9.85 -12.27 0.24
CA THR A 25 -9.12 -12.53 1.50
C THR A 25 -7.61 -12.44 1.34
N THR A 26 -7.12 -12.08 0.13
CA THR A 26 -5.70 -12.00 -0.19
C THR A 26 -5.00 -11.01 0.74
N GLY A 27 -3.86 -11.41 1.32
CA GLY A 27 -3.06 -10.57 2.19
C GLY A 27 -3.51 -10.49 3.65
N ILE A 28 -4.71 -10.93 4.01
CA ILE A 28 -5.25 -10.79 5.38
C ILE A 28 -4.35 -11.43 6.44
N ARG A 29 -3.66 -12.54 6.14
CA ARG A 29 -2.73 -13.15 7.10
C ARG A 29 -1.57 -12.23 7.44
N PHE A 30 -1.00 -11.55 6.45
CA PHE A 30 0.10 -10.62 6.62
C PHE A 30 -0.35 -9.33 7.32
N LEU A 31 -1.52 -8.83 6.95
CA LEU A 31 -2.13 -7.68 7.62
C LEU A 31 -2.36 -7.94 9.11
N LYS A 32 -2.94 -9.09 9.47
CA LYS A 32 -3.11 -9.49 10.89
C LYS A 32 -1.77 -9.64 11.62
N MET A 33 -0.71 -10.09 10.93
CA MET A 33 0.63 -10.14 11.49
C MET A 33 1.19 -8.74 11.72
N ALA A 34 1.14 -7.85 10.73
CA ALA A 34 1.57 -6.46 10.84
C ALA A 34 0.83 -5.73 11.98
N ILE A 35 -0.50 -5.86 12.05
CA ILE A 35 -1.31 -5.30 13.12
C ILE A 35 -0.80 -5.78 14.50
N ARG A 36 -0.49 -7.07 14.67
CA ARG A 36 0.02 -7.60 15.95
C ARG A 36 1.39 -7.07 16.32
N LEU A 37 2.25 -6.82 15.32
CA LEU A 37 3.60 -6.29 15.53
C LEU A 37 3.63 -4.80 15.89
N SER A 38 2.60 -4.03 15.54
CA SER A 38 2.52 -2.62 15.90
C SER A 38 2.40 -2.46 17.42
N ALA A 39 3.30 -1.66 18.00
CA ALA A 39 3.34 -1.42 19.44
C ALA A 39 2.10 -0.67 19.97
N ARG A 40 1.47 0.14 19.13
CA ARG A 40 0.27 0.94 19.45
C ARG A 40 -0.74 0.84 18.32
N LYS A 41 -2.01 1.11 18.64
CA LYS A 41 -3.12 1.11 17.69
C LYS A 41 -3.70 2.54 17.58
N GLY A 42 -2.82 3.51 17.32
CA GLY A 42 -3.21 4.91 17.14
C GLY A 42 -3.58 5.20 15.68
N LYS A 43 -2.64 5.71 14.88
CA LYS A 43 -2.88 6.11 13.50
C LYS A 43 -2.36 5.09 12.50
N ALA A 44 -3.17 4.80 11.47
CA ALA A 44 -2.76 3.97 10.34
C ALA A 44 -2.92 4.74 9.02
N LEU A 45 -2.01 4.47 8.09
CA LEU A 45 -2.08 4.94 6.71
C LEU A 45 -2.24 3.74 5.77
N ASP A 46 -3.28 3.77 4.93
CA ASP A 46 -3.45 2.82 3.83
C ASP A 46 -3.10 3.51 2.50
N VAL A 47 -2.03 3.06 1.85
CA VAL A 47 -1.46 3.65 0.63
C VAL A 47 -1.95 2.89 -0.60
N GLY A 48 -2.65 3.59 -1.50
CA GLY A 48 -3.40 2.97 -2.58
C GLY A 48 -4.60 2.23 -2.01
N CYS A 49 -5.37 2.92 -1.17
CA CYS A 49 -6.45 2.31 -0.39
C CYS A 49 -7.64 1.83 -1.24
N GLY A 50 -7.68 2.22 -2.52
CA GLY A 50 -8.75 1.83 -3.44
C GLY A 50 -10.13 2.18 -2.90
N SER A 51 -11.08 1.25 -3.02
CA SER A 51 -12.46 1.40 -2.54
C SER A 51 -12.64 1.18 -1.04
N GLY A 52 -11.56 1.11 -0.26
CA GLY A 52 -11.62 1.01 1.21
C GLY A 52 -12.16 -0.32 1.71
N GLY A 53 -11.71 -1.43 1.13
CA GLY A 53 -12.18 -2.77 1.50
C GLY A 53 -11.49 -3.35 2.74
N ARG A 54 -11.20 -4.64 2.67
CA ARG A 54 -10.72 -5.50 3.78
C ARG A 54 -9.57 -4.96 4.63
N ILE A 55 -8.71 -4.12 4.04
CA ILE A 55 -7.54 -3.56 4.76
C ILE A 55 -8.01 -2.52 5.75
N ILE A 56 -8.83 -1.56 5.31
CA ILE A 56 -9.39 -0.53 6.19
C ILE A 56 -10.29 -1.17 7.24
N ASP A 57 -11.15 -2.15 6.87
CA ASP A 57 -11.98 -2.89 7.82
C ASP A 57 -11.13 -3.48 8.97
N ALA A 58 -10.06 -4.21 8.62
CA ALA A 58 -9.21 -4.86 9.61
C ALA A 58 -8.41 -3.88 10.48
N LEU A 59 -8.02 -2.73 9.94
CA LEU A 59 -7.36 -1.67 10.71
C LEU A 59 -8.32 -1.00 11.70
N LEU A 60 -9.54 -0.68 11.27
CA LEU A 60 -10.59 -0.12 12.11
C LEU A 60 -11.01 -1.09 13.23
N ASP A 61 -11.21 -2.37 12.90
CA ASP A 61 -11.52 -3.44 13.87
C ASP A 61 -10.40 -3.61 14.92
N ALA A 62 -9.17 -3.33 14.54
CA ALA A 62 -8.02 -3.36 15.45
C ALA A 62 -7.88 -2.09 16.30
N GLY A 63 -8.72 -1.06 16.08
CA GLY A 63 -8.77 0.17 16.85
C GLY A 63 -7.90 1.30 16.34
N PHE A 64 -7.42 1.25 15.09
CA PHE A 64 -6.69 2.37 14.48
C PHE A 64 -7.64 3.48 14.00
N GLN A 65 -7.14 4.72 14.04
CA GLN A 65 -7.67 5.81 13.23
C GLN A 65 -7.03 5.71 11.84
N VAL A 66 -7.83 5.52 10.80
CA VAL A 66 -7.33 5.21 9.46
C VAL A 66 -7.41 6.44 8.57
N THR A 67 -6.30 6.71 7.88
CA THR A 67 -6.22 7.62 6.73
C THR A 67 -5.92 6.79 5.48
N GLY A 68 -6.74 6.91 4.44
CA GLY A 68 -6.48 6.33 3.12
C GLY A 68 -5.93 7.36 2.15
N ILE A 69 -4.97 6.99 1.31
CA ILE A 69 -4.52 7.81 0.18
C ILE A 69 -4.60 7.01 -1.12
N ASP A 70 -5.18 7.61 -2.14
CA ASP A 70 -5.27 7.02 -3.48
C ASP A 70 -5.20 8.09 -4.58
N VAL A 71 -4.78 7.70 -5.78
CA VAL A 71 -4.74 8.56 -6.97
C VAL A 71 -6.04 8.55 -7.77
N SER A 72 -6.95 7.60 -7.50
CA SER A 72 -8.24 7.47 -8.12
C SER A 72 -9.32 8.17 -7.29
N GLN A 73 -9.93 9.19 -7.84
CA GLN A 73 -11.04 9.90 -7.19
C GLN A 73 -12.26 8.99 -7.02
N SER A 74 -12.59 8.19 -8.04
CA SER A 74 -13.75 7.30 -8.00
C SER A 74 -13.58 6.21 -6.94
N MET A 75 -12.37 5.68 -6.73
CA MET A 75 -12.09 4.73 -5.65
C MET A 75 -12.33 5.36 -4.28
N LEU A 76 -11.83 6.59 -4.07
CA LEU A 76 -12.01 7.28 -2.79
C LEU A 76 -13.47 7.60 -2.48
N GLU A 77 -14.32 7.81 -3.50
CA GLU A 77 -15.76 7.98 -3.30
C GLU A 77 -16.43 6.70 -2.77
N TYR A 78 -15.99 5.52 -3.21
CA TYR A 78 -16.43 4.25 -2.62
C TYR A 78 -15.93 4.12 -1.18
N ALA A 79 -14.65 4.38 -0.93
CA ALA A 79 -14.04 4.30 0.39
C ALA A 79 -14.72 5.23 1.40
N ALA A 80 -14.99 6.49 1.03
CA ALA A 80 -15.65 7.47 1.90
C ALA A 80 -17.12 7.09 2.23
N ARG A 81 -17.83 6.49 1.27
CA ARG A 81 -19.19 5.97 1.55
C ARG A 81 -19.17 4.78 2.50
N ARG A 82 -18.16 3.88 2.37
CA ARG A 82 -18.01 2.70 3.23
C ARG A 82 -17.55 3.06 4.64
N HIS A 83 -16.65 4.03 4.78
CA HIS A 83 -16.01 4.41 6.03
C HIS A 83 -16.11 5.92 6.30
N PRO A 84 -17.31 6.46 6.61
CA PRO A 84 -17.51 7.91 6.77
C PRO A 84 -16.78 8.52 7.97
N GLY A 85 -16.23 7.68 8.86
CA GLY A 85 -15.42 8.10 10.02
C GLY A 85 -13.90 8.10 9.76
N SER A 86 -13.46 7.77 8.54
CA SER A 86 -12.04 7.76 8.15
C SER A 86 -11.71 8.95 7.25
N ASP A 87 -10.43 9.35 7.25
CA ASP A 87 -9.93 10.42 6.38
C ASP A 87 -9.45 9.85 5.05
N PHE A 88 -9.79 10.52 3.94
CA PHE A 88 -9.36 10.12 2.60
C PHE A 88 -8.68 11.26 1.87
N ILE A 89 -7.51 10.97 1.27
CA ILE A 89 -6.66 11.93 0.57
C ILE A 89 -6.59 11.52 -0.90
N HIS A 90 -7.14 12.36 -1.79
CA HIS A 90 -6.87 12.24 -3.22
C HIS A 90 -5.48 12.79 -3.50
N GLY A 91 -4.52 11.91 -3.85
CA GLY A 91 -3.15 12.34 -4.02
C GLY A 91 -2.21 11.29 -4.56
N ASP A 92 -1.16 11.77 -5.22
CA ASP A 92 -0.03 10.97 -5.69
C ASP A 92 0.97 10.76 -4.56
N ILE A 93 1.20 9.50 -4.18
CA ILE A 93 2.16 9.13 -3.13
C ILE A 93 3.59 9.62 -3.44
N CYS A 94 3.96 9.82 -4.70
CA CYS A 94 5.25 10.37 -5.06
C CYS A 94 5.38 11.84 -4.63
N GLN A 95 4.30 12.62 -4.72
CA GLN A 95 4.26 14.04 -4.39
C GLN A 95 3.81 14.30 -2.95
N TRP A 96 2.96 13.44 -2.41
CA TRP A 96 2.46 13.57 -1.05
C TRP A 96 3.59 13.44 -0.02
N SER A 97 3.46 14.20 1.06
CA SER A 97 4.39 14.14 2.20
C SER A 97 3.62 13.96 3.50
N PRO A 98 4.02 12.99 4.35
CA PRO A 98 3.36 12.76 5.63
C PRO A 98 3.54 13.96 6.55
N ARG A 99 2.42 14.43 7.15
CA ARG A 99 2.41 15.51 8.13
C ARG A 99 2.49 15.03 9.57
N GLU A 100 2.39 13.72 9.76
CA GLU A 100 2.36 13.06 11.06
C GLU A 100 3.07 11.70 11.01
N ARG A 101 3.11 11.02 12.14
CA ARG A 101 3.66 9.67 12.26
C ARG A 101 2.55 8.65 12.39
N TYR A 102 2.79 7.46 11.84
CA TYR A 102 1.82 6.37 11.83
C TYR A 102 2.35 5.18 12.63
N ASP A 103 1.46 4.53 13.37
CA ASP A 103 1.74 3.28 14.08
C ASP A 103 1.66 2.07 13.13
N ALA A 104 0.88 2.19 12.04
CA ALA A 104 0.87 1.22 10.95
C ALA A 104 0.80 1.93 9.60
N ILE A 105 1.56 1.42 8.61
CA ILE A 105 1.46 1.84 7.21
C ILE A 105 1.28 0.57 6.37
N ILE A 106 0.22 0.54 5.57
CA ILE A 106 -0.08 -0.57 4.67
C ILE A 106 -0.03 -0.05 3.24
N ALA A 107 0.66 -0.76 2.35
CA ALA A 107 0.72 -0.48 0.92
C ALA A 107 0.57 -1.81 0.16
N TRP A 108 -0.64 -2.37 0.25
CA TRP A 108 -0.97 -3.65 -0.36
C TRP A 108 -1.40 -3.46 -1.81
N ASP A 109 -0.75 -4.14 -2.73
CA ASP A 109 -1.03 -4.11 -4.18
C ASP A 109 -1.12 -2.70 -4.78
N SER A 110 -0.24 -1.79 -4.34
CA SER A 110 -0.31 -0.38 -4.70
C SER A 110 1.01 0.21 -5.20
N ILE A 111 2.10 0.10 -4.44
CA ILE A 111 3.34 0.83 -4.77
C ILE A 111 4.04 0.29 -6.01
N PHE A 112 3.72 -0.88 -6.50
CA PHE A 112 4.24 -1.36 -7.78
C PHE A 112 3.71 -0.57 -9.01
N HIS A 113 2.73 0.32 -8.83
CA HIS A 113 2.32 1.29 -9.85
C HIS A 113 3.12 2.60 -9.83
N VAL A 114 3.96 2.77 -8.82
CA VAL A 114 4.87 3.93 -8.72
C VAL A 114 5.97 3.80 -9.80
N PRO A 115 6.37 4.90 -10.47
CA PRO A 115 7.48 4.86 -11.42
C PRO A 115 8.74 4.23 -10.82
N HIS A 116 9.46 3.43 -11.59
CA HIS A 116 10.65 2.70 -11.11
C HIS A 116 11.66 3.63 -10.41
N SER A 117 11.91 4.81 -10.99
CA SER A 117 12.81 5.82 -10.42
C SER A 117 12.39 6.37 -9.06
N GLU A 118 11.11 6.23 -8.69
CA GLU A 118 10.52 6.72 -7.44
C GLU A 118 10.40 5.66 -6.36
N GLN A 119 10.51 4.38 -6.70
CA GLN A 119 10.28 3.24 -5.81
C GLN A 119 11.08 3.35 -4.51
N ARG A 120 12.40 3.58 -4.62
CA ARG A 120 13.27 3.73 -3.44
C ARG A 120 12.86 4.91 -2.57
N ARG A 121 12.55 6.05 -3.20
CA ARG A 121 12.16 7.28 -2.49
C ARG A 121 10.84 7.11 -1.76
N VAL A 122 9.86 6.47 -2.41
CA VAL A 122 8.55 6.19 -1.79
C VAL A 122 8.72 5.22 -0.62
N THR A 123 9.43 4.11 -0.80
CA THR A 123 9.70 3.14 0.27
C THR A 123 10.38 3.82 1.48
N ALA A 124 11.41 4.62 1.25
CA ALA A 124 12.11 5.34 2.30
C ALA A 124 11.20 6.36 3.02
N LYS A 125 10.35 7.08 2.26
CA LYS A 125 9.36 8.02 2.79
C LYS A 125 8.37 7.32 3.72
N LEU A 126 7.82 6.19 3.30
CA LEU A 126 6.85 5.42 4.10
C LEU A 126 7.50 4.89 5.39
N CYS A 127 8.69 4.29 5.29
CA CYS A 127 9.46 3.88 6.47
C CYS A 127 9.80 5.06 7.40
N GLY A 128 10.14 6.22 6.82
CA GLY A 128 10.40 7.45 7.55
C GLY A 128 9.18 8.01 8.27
N ALA A 129 7.98 7.75 7.77
CA ALA A 129 6.71 8.21 8.35
C ALA A 129 6.23 7.37 9.53
N LEU A 130 6.85 6.24 9.81
CA LEU A 130 6.50 5.41 10.98
C LEU A 130 6.87 6.09 12.30
N ALA A 131 6.01 5.93 13.29
CA ALA A 131 6.34 6.18 14.69
C ALA A 131 7.31 5.10 15.22
N ASN A 132 8.02 5.37 16.32
CA ASN A 132 8.85 4.36 16.98
C ASN A 132 7.98 3.16 17.42
N GLY A 133 8.38 1.95 17.07
CA GLY A 133 7.58 0.73 17.24
C GLY A 133 6.42 0.57 16.26
N GLY A 134 6.31 1.46 15.28
CA GLY A 134 5.35 1.34 14.18
C GLY A 134 5.78 0.28 13.16
N VAL A 135 4.83 -0.19 12.37
CA VAL A 135 5.00 -1.28 11.41
C VAL A 135 4.64 -0.83 9.99
N ILE A 136 5.37 -1.31 9.01
CA ILE A 136 5.02 -1.21 7.59
C ILE A 136 4.77 -2.61 7.02
N LEU A 137 3.71 -2.74 6.24
CA LEU A 137 3.44 -3.86 5.35
C LEU A 137 3.31 -3.31 3.93
N PHE A 138 4.11 -3.81 3.00
CA PHE A 138 3.95 -3.48 1.59
C PHE A 138 4.25 -4.68 0.69
N THR A 139 3.72 -4.61 -0.52
CA THR A 139 3.97 -5.61 -1.57
C THR A 139 4.69 -4.98 -2.76
N ALA A 140 5.46 -5.80 -3.46
CA ALA A 140 6.22 -5.41 -4.63
C ALA A 140 6.29 -6.57 -5.64
N GLY A 141 6.76 -6.33 -6.85
CA GLY A 141 7.17 -7.39 -7.76
C GLY A 141 8.45 -8.06 -7.27
N GLY A 142 8.68 -9.30 -7.68
CA GLY A 142 9.88 -10.08 -7.31
C GLY A 142 11.08 -9.82 -8.21
N VAL A 143 10.92 -9.06 -9.29
CA VAL A 143 11.96 -8.81 -10.30
C VAL A 143 12.12 -7.32 -10.54
N ASP A 144 13.38 -6.85 -10.59
CA ASP A 144 13.72 -5.46 -10.90
C ASP A 144 13.31 -5.09 -12.32
N GLY A 145 12.70 -3.92 -12.48
CA GLY A 145 12.35 -3.37 -13.79
C GLY A 145 10.93 -2.88 -13.90
N GLU A 146 10.48 -2.79 -15.13
CA GLU A 146 9.18 -2.22 -15.52
C GLU A 146 8.48 -3.18 -16.49
N ILE A 147 7.19 -3.39 -16.29
CA ILE A 147 6.34 -4.18 -17.20
C ILE A 147 4.99 -3.49 -17.40
N THR A 148 4.28 -3.92 -18.43
CA THR A 148 2.87 -3.57 -18.66
C THR A 148 2.04 -4.84 -18.62
N GLY A 149 0.92 -4.81 -17.87
CA GLY A 149 -0.04 -5.91 -17.81
C GLY A 149 -1.44 -5.41 -18.13
N GLN A 150 -2.31 -6.32 -18.55
CA GLN A 150 -3.69 -5.98 -18.90
C GLN A 150 -4.66 -6.36 -17.79
N MET A 151 -5.57 -5.45 -17.44
CA MET A 151 -6.69 -5.69 -16.53
C MET A 151 -7.93 -4.95 -17.05
N CYS A 152 -9.06 -5.65 -17.23
CA CYS A 152 -10.31 -5.10 -17.75
C CYS A 152 -10.14 -4.30 -19.07
N GLY A 153 -9.28 -4.79 -19.99
CA GLY A 153 -9.03 -4.14 -21.28
C GLY A 153 -8.22 -2.83 -21.20
N GLN A 154 -7.62 -2.54 -20.05
CA GLN A 154 -6.72 -1.40 -19.84
C GLN A 154 -5.29 -1.89 -19.63
N ASP A 155 -4.29 -1.14 -20.13
CA ASP A 155 -2.88 -1.42 -19.94
C ASP A 155 -2.37 -0.71 -18.67
N PHE A 156 -2.02 -1.48 -17.65
CA PHE A 156 -1.45 -0.98 -16.40
C PHE A 156 0.07 -1.12 -16.40
N TYR A 157 0.73 -0.09 -15.90
CA TYR A 157 2.16 -0.08 -15.65
C TYR A 157 2.47 -0.65 -14.27
N TYR A 158 3.50 -1.47 -14.21
CA TYR A 158 4.05 -2.03 -12.99
C TYR A 158 5.56 -1.84 -12.97
N SER A 159 6.11 -1.62 -11.80
CA SER A 159 7.56 -1.58 -11.60
C SER A 159 7.95 -2.13 -10.24
N SER A 160 9.16 -2.61 -10.13
CA SER A 160 9.73 -3.07 -8.88
C SER A 160 11.23 -2.83 -8.84
N LEU A 161 11.78 -2.74 -7.64
CA LEU A 161 13.22 -2.86 -7.38
C LEU A 161 13.56 -4.32 -7.08
N THR A 162 14.85 -4.64 -7.00
CA THR A 162 15.27 -5.92 -6.41
C THR A 162 14.92 -5.98 -4.93
N GLU A 163 14.77 -7.19 -4.42
CA GLU A 163 14.54 -7.45 -2.99
C GLU A 163 15.60 -6.76 -2.12
N GLU A 164 16.89 -6.86 -2.53
CA GLU A 164 18.00 -6.23 -1.83
C GLU A 164 17.88 -4.70 -1.77
N GLN A 165 17.42 -4.06 -2.84
CA GLN A 165 17.23 -2.62 -2.90
C GLN A 165 16.11 -2.16 -1.95
N TYR A 166 15.00 -2.91 -1.86
CA TYR A 166 13.94 -2.63 -0.87
C TYR A 166 14.46 -2.80 0.57
N LEU A 167 15.13 -3.91 0.88
CA LEU A 167 15.70 -4.16 2.21
C LEU A 167 16.70 -3.08 2.62
N ARG A 168 17.51 -2.60 1.67
CA ARG A 168 18.44 -1.48 1.87
C ARG A 168 17.68 -0.18 2.17
N ALA A 169 16.66 0.16 1.37
CA ALA A 169 15.85 1.36 1.58
C ALA A 169 15.16 1.37 2.96
N MET A 170 14.62 0.21 3.39
CA MET A 170 14.05 0.03 4.72
C MET A 170 15.10 0.27 5.81
N LYS A 171 16.26 -0.40 5.73
CA LYS A 171 17.35 -0.29 6.71
C LYS A 171 17.87 1.14 6.85
N GLU A 172 18.15 1.81 5.74
CA GLU A 172 18.63 3.20 5.70
C GLU A 172 17.61 4.18 6.28
N SER A 173 16.32 3.81 6.26
CA SER A 173 15.22 4.59 6.84
C SER A 173 14.89 4.20 8.29
N GLY A 174 15.72 3.37 8.94
CA GLY A 174 15.56 2.95 10.33
C GLY A 174 14.45 1.91 10.54
N CYS A 175 14.15 1.12 9.51
CA CYS A 175 13.21 -0.01 9.60
C CYS A 175 13.97 -1.33 9.50
N LYS A 176 13.68 -2.23 10.43
CA LYS A 176 14.15 -3.63 10.39
C LYS A 176 13.12 -4.48 9.66
N CYS A 177 13.53 -5.20 8.62
CA CYS A 177 12.68 -6.21 7.99
C CYS A 177 12.45 -7.36 8.99
N ILE A 178 11.20 -7.70 9.25
CA ILE A 178 10.74 -8.75 10.14
C ILE A 178 10.32 -9.98 9.36
N LEU A 179 9.67 -9.77 8.22
CA LEU A 179 9.22 -10.82 7.31
C LEU A 179 9.48 -10.38 5.88
N PHE A 180 9.96 -11.32 5.09
CA PHE A 180 10.08 -11.28 3.66
C PHE A 180 9.57 -12.62 3.13
N GLU A 181 8.57 -12.59 2.26
CA GLU A 181 7.97 -13.82 1.73
C GLU A 181 7.47 -13.58 0.31
N ARG A 182 7.68 -14.57 -0.58
CA ARG A 182 7.03 -14.62 -1.89
C ARG A 182 5.69 -15.32 -1.74
N ASP A 183 4.64 -14.74 -2.29
CA ASP A 183 3.30 -15.31 -2.29
C ASP A 183 2.65 -15.21 -3.68
N GLN A 184 1.41 -15.72 -3.81
CA GLN A 184 0.62 -15.67 -5.05
C GLN A 184 1.33 -16.29 -6.27
N TYR A 185 2.02 -17.44 -6.07
CA TYR A 185 2.63 -18.17 -7.17
C TYR A 185 1.59 -18.55 -8.26
N PRO A 186 1.87 -18.43 -9.57
CA PRO A 186 3.20 -18.18 -10.18
C PRO A 186 3.58 -16.70 -10.32
N GLU A 187 2.79 -15.78 -9.80
CA GLU A 187 3.08 -14.34 -9.85
C GLU A 187 4.35 -14.01 -9.05
N GLU A 188 5.16 -13.11 -9.58
CA GLU A 188 6.35 -12.61 -8.89
C GLU A 188 5.94 -11.53 -7.87
N HIS A 189 5.19 -11.97 -6.85
CA HIS A 189 4.65 -11.12 -5.79
C HIS A 189 5.40 -11.34 -4.49
N VAL A 190 5.86 -10.26 -3.89
CA VAL A 190 6.68 -10.28 -2.67
C VAL A 190 6.06 -9.40 -1.59
N VAL A 191 6.03 -9.93 -0.39
CA VAL A 191 5.51 -9.27 0.81
C VAL A 191 6.65 -8.91 1.75
N PHE A 192 6.67 -7.65 2.18
CA PHE A 192 7.59 -7.14 3.19
C PHE A 192 6.81 -6.68 4.42
N ILE A 193 7.24 -7.11 5.60
CA ILE A 193 6.83 -6.52 6.88
C ILE A 193 8.08 -5.99 7.57
N GLY A 194 8.05 -4.72 7.97
CA GLY A 194 9.13 -4.09 8.70
C GLY A 194 8.63 -3.35 9.94
N ALA A 195 9.50 -3.19 10.92
CA ALA A 195 9.22 -2.41 12.12
C ALA A 195 10.24 -1.28 12.27
N LYS A 196 9.76 -0.12 12.72
CA LYS A 196 10.60 1.03 13.09
C LYS A 196 11.30 0.75 14.41
N VAL A 197 12.62 0.83 14.40
CA VAL A 197 13.50 0.67 15.58
C VAL A 197 13.92 2.00 16.16
#